data_7ef58947b666fa26bf989d08b90dfd7f
#
_entry.id   7ef58947b666fa26bf989d08b90dfd7f
#
_cell.length_a   1.000
_cell.length_b   1.000
_cell.length_c   1.000
_cell.angle_alpha   90.00
_cell.angle_beta   90.00
_cell.angle_gamma   90.00
#
_symmetry.space_group_name_H-M   'P 1'
#
loop_
_entity.id
_entity.type
_entity.pdbx_description
1 polymer ?
#
loop_
_entity_poly.entity_id
_entity_poly.type
_entity_poly.pdbx_seq_one_letter_code
_entity_poly.pdbx_strand_id
1 'polypeptide(L)'
;GYKNVDRLKNKLAEHGAVFMTTDDAGIDLPEKNMIQVKTRPSPLYWQFWRERVVSINSETLQKFELDSDFWGSNESYERELIGDTSLTRRLYARQLCGLYNPYRYEAFRDLVNSTEDRLIVFYNFTEEMERMKRIVQGMNRPVSILSGEVKDLGAYNFHSNSVTFIQYQAGAMGGNFQKANKIIYFSLPQGWELWEQSQKRIHRMGQKRPCFYYLLICPGTVEEDILTTLNMRKDYNDELFRRYETATL
;
A
#
# COMPACT_ATOMS: atom_id res chain seq x y z
N GLY A 1 18.84 11.83 -8.21
CA GLY A 1 18.32 13.21 -8.13
C GLY A 1 18.64 13.97 -9.39
N TYR A 2 17.75 14.83 -9.84
CA TYR A 2 17.98 15.69 -11.01
C TYR A 2 19.13 16.65 -10.73
N LYS A 3 20.12 16.69 -11.62
CA LYS A 3 21.21 17.67 -11.57
C LYS A 3 20.70 19.01 -12.12
N ASN A 4 21.08 20.12 -11.49
CA ASN A 4 20.78 21.49 -11.94
C ASN A 4 19.30 21.93 -11.84
N VAL A 5 18.55 21.48 -10.82
CA VAL A 5 17.15 21.89 -10.61
C VAL A 5 17.01 23.41 -10.47
N ASP A 6 17.92 24.06 -9.77
CA ASP A 6 17.87 25.52 -9.57
C ASP A 6 18.10 26.28 -10.87
N ARG A 7 19.00 25.81 -11.73
CA ARG A 7 19.20 26.39 -13.07
C ARG A 7 17.96 26.24 -13.96
N LEU A 8 17.28 25.09 -13.87
CA LEU A 8 16.05 24.86 -14.60
C LEU A 8 14.93 25.77 -14.09
N LYS A 9 14.77 25.88 -12.76
CA LYS A 9 13.78 26.78 -12.14
C LYS A 9 14.01 28.24 -12.56
N ASN A 10 15.24 28.69 -12.50
CA ASN A 10 15.57 30.06 -12.92
C ASN A 10 15.24 30.31 -14.40
N LYS A 11 15.62 29.40 -15.30
CA LYS A 11 15.24 29.51 -16.71
C LYS A 11 13.72 29.49 -16.92
N LEU A 12 12.99 28.65 -16.23
CA LEU A 12 11.53 28.61 -16.34
C LEU A 12 10.89 29.88 -15.78
N ALA A 13 11.43 30.42 -14.68
CA ALA A 13 10.98 31.70 -14.13
C ALA A 13 11.18 32.89 -15.09
N GLU A 14 12.30 32.92 -15.83
CA GLU A 14 12.55 33.90 -16.91
C GLU A 14 11.47 33.86 -18.01
N HIS A 15 10.81 32.71 -18.19
CA HIS A 15 9.71 32.54 -19.14
C HIS A 15 8.32 32.60 -18.46
N GLY A 16 8.23 33.19 -17.27
CA GLY A 16 6.96 33.43 -16.58
C GLY A 16 6.44 32.25 -15.74
N ALA A 17 7.23 31.21 -15.53
CA ALA A 17 6.82 30.12 -14.62
C ALA A 17 6.90 30.59 -13.16
N VAL A 18 5.82 30.40 -12.43
CA VAL A 18 5.75 30.67 -10.99
C VAL A 18 5.79 29.33 -10.24
N PHE A 19 6.75 29.18 -9.34
CA PHE A 19 6.86 28.01 -8.47
C PHE A 19 6.27 28.35 -7.11
N MET A 20 5.12 27.77 -6.82
CA MET A 20 4.43 27.97 -5.55
C MET A 20 4.19 26.63 -4.87
N THR A 21 4.40 26.56 -3.57
CA THR A 21 3.88 25.46 -2.75
C THR A 21 2.39 25.71 -2.45
N THR A 22 1.72 24.71 -1.90
CA THR A 22 0.32 24.84 -1.47
C THR A 22 0.19 25.91 -0.40
N ASP A 23 1.16 26.01 0.50
CA ASP A 23 1.22 27.04 1.55
C ASP A 23 1.44 28.44 0.98
N ASP A 24 2.35 28.59 0.02
CA ASP A 24 2.58 29.86 -0.70
C ASP A 24 1.33 30.33 -1.45
N ALA A 25 0.49 29.42 -1.89
CA ALA A 25 -0.75 29.72 -2.59
C ALA A 25 -1.91 30.07 -1.61
N GLY A 26 -1.68 30.06 -0.31
CA GLY A 26 -2.70 30.32 0.71
C GLY A 26 -3.85 29.31 0.70
N ILE A 27 -3.60 28.09 0.23
CA ILE A 27 -4.60 27.00 0.20
C ILE A 27 -4.61 26.33 1.57
N ASP A 28 -5.67 26.57 2.32
CA ASP A 28 -5.92 25.88 3.59
C ASP A 28 -6.37 24.44 3.32
N LEU A 29 -5.53 23.47 3.71
CA LEU A 29 -5.84 22.07 3.65
C LEU A 29 -6.12 21.51 5.04
N PRO A 30 -7.07 20.55 5.17
CA PRO A 30 -7.40 19.95 6.45
C PRO A 30 -6.22 19.17 7.03
N GLU A 31 -6.30 18.90 8.32
CA GLU A 31 -5.30 18.14 9.06
C GLU A 31 -5.03 16.77 8.41
N LYS A 32 -3.77 16.36 8.43
CA LYS A 32 -3.27 15.10 7.90
C LYS A 32 -2.76 14.20 9.03
N ASN A 33 -3.44 13.08 9.25
CA ASN A 33 -3.16 12.15 10.33
C ASN A 33 -2.60 10.84 9.78
N MET A 34 -1.33 10.54 10.08
CA MET A 34 -0.66 9.29 9.70
C MET A 34 -0.67 8.32 10.88
N ILE A 35 -1.31 7.18 10.73
CA ILE A 35 -1.53 6.19 11.79
C ILE A 35 -0.90 4.86 11.37
N GLN A 36 0.12 4.42 12.11
CA GLN A 36 0.69 3.09 11.91
C GLN A 36 -0.14 2.04 12.65
N VAL A 37 -0.67 1.10 11.91
CA VAL A 37 -1.36 -0.09 12.44
C VAL A 37 -0.38 -1.26 12.38
N LYS A 38 0.19 -1.58 13.55
CA LYS A 38 1.21 -2.63 13.66
C LYS A 38 0.55 -4.01 13.61
N THR A 39 0.98 -4.84 12.67
CA THR A 39 0.55 -6.23 12.53
C THR A 39 1.71 -7.18 12.82
N ARG A 40 1.42 -8.38 13.29
CA ARG A 40 2.45 -9.40 13.49
C ARG A 40 3.00 -9.85 12.13
N PRO A 41 4.31 -10.08 11.99
CA PRO A 41 4.86 -10.73 10.81
C PRO A 41 4.33 -12.17 10.71
N SER A 42 4.14 -12.66 9.49
CA SER A 42 3.86 -14.08 9.27
C SER A 42 5.03 -14.93 9.79
N PRO A 43 4.81 -16.06 10.46
CA PRO A 43 5.86 -17.01 10.80
C PRO A 43 6.70 -17.44 9.58
N LEU A 44 6.08 -17.50 8.40
CA LEU A 44 6.74 -17.80 7.13
C LEU A 44 7.76 -16.73 6.72
N TYR A 45 7.61 -15.49 7.17
CA TYR A 45 8.58 -14.43 6.92
C TYR A 45 9.95 -14.77 7.51
N TRP A 46 9.98 -15.19 8.78
CA TRP A 46 11.22 -15.52 9.45
C TRP A 46 11.83 -16.83 8.97
N GLN A 47 11.00 -17.81 8.60
CA GLN A 47 11.46 -19.01 7.94
C GLN A 47 12.14 -18.69 6.62
N PHE A 48 11.49 -17.94 5.74
CA PHE A 48 12.05 -17.49 4.46
C PHE A 48 13.34 -16.68 4.65
N TRP A 49 13.38 -15.84 5.69
CA TRP A 49 14.56 -15.02 5.97
C TRP A 49 15.80 -15.85 6.26
N ARG A 50 15.64 -16.96 7.03
CA ARG A 50 16.74 -17.88 7.38
C ARG A 50 17.09 -18.86 6.27
N GLU A 51 16.07 -19.47 5.65
CA GLU A 51 16.22 -20.64 4.78
C GLU A 51 16.26 -20.25 3.29
N ARG A 52 15.86 -19.01 2.96
CA ARG A 52 15.75 -18.50 1.58
C ARG A 52 14.72 -19.21 0.72
N VAL A 53 13.99 -20.13 1.30
CA VAL A 53 12.91 -20.88 0.65
C VAL A 53 11.77 -21.08 1.64
N VAL A 54 10.55 -21.01 1.14
CA VAL A 54 9.36 -21.38 1.89
C VAL A 54 8.28 -21.89 0.94
N SER A 55 7.63 -22.99 1.34
CA SER A 55 6.49 -23.53 0.62
C SER A 55 5.19 -22.99 1.21
N ILE A 56 4.38 -22.41 0.37
CA ILE A 56 3.02 -21.98 0.68
C ILE A 56 2.09 -23.05 0.14
N ASN A 57 1.47 -23.83 1.00
CA ASN A 57 0.53 -24.86 0.64
C ASN A 57 -0.71 -24.82 1.54
N SER A 58 -1.73 -25.61 1.22
CA SER A 58 -2.98 -25.66 1.97
C SER A 58 -2.77 -25.98 3.44
N GLU A 59 -1.82 -26.87 3.78
CA GLU A 59 -1.50 -27.23 5.16
C GLU A 59 -0.87 -26.05 5.92
N THR A 60 0.07 -25.33 5.28
CA THR A 60 0.71 -24.13 5.85
C THR A 60 -0.31 -23.02 6.09
N LEU A 61 -1.26 -22.86 5.18
CA LEU A 61 -2.32 -21.87 5.27
C LEU A 61 -3.33 -22.22 6.36
N GLN A 62 -3.69 -23.50 6.54
CA GLN A 62 -4.56 -23.98 7.62
C GLN A 62 -3.95 -23.79 9.01
N LYS A 63 -2.64 -24.00 9.17
CA LYS A 63 -1.93 -23.76 10.43
C LYS A 63 -2.04 -22.34 10.96
N PHE A 64 -2.35 -21.39 10.09
CA PHE A 64 -2.52 -19.97 10.44
C PHE A 64 -3.97 -19.58 10.66
N GLU A 65 -4.89 -20.54 10.88
CA GLU A 65 -6.33 -20.27 11.04
C GLU A 65 -6.94 -19.44 9.90
N LEU A 66 -6.31 -19.49 8.73
CA LEU A 66 -6.85 -18.87 7.55
C LEU A 66 -7.91 -19.79 6.97
N ASP A 67 -9.14 -19.36 7.09
CA ASP A 67 -10.32 -20.05 6.57
C ASP A 67 -10.07 -20.52 5.13
N SER A 68 -10.38 -21.80 4.83
CA SER A 68 -10.23 -22.35 3.48
C SER A 68 -11.00 -21.55 2.44
N ASP A 69 -12.10 -20.91 2.85
CA ASP A 69 -12.89 -20.00 2.02
C ASP A 69 -12.13 -18.72 1.64
N PHE A 70 -11.14 -18.33 2.45
CA PHE A 70 -10.32 -17.16 2.21
C PHE A 70 -9.30 -17.40 1.05
N TRP A 71 -8.79 -18.63 0.92
CA TRP A 71 -7.77 -18.98 -0.08
C TRP A 71 -8.35 -19.55 -1.38
N GLY A 72 -9.67 -19.75 -1.44
CA GLY A 72 -10.39 -20.39 -2.55
C GLY A 72 -10.50 -21.89 -2.32
N SER A 73 -11.72 -22.37 -2.17
CA SER A 73 -12.06 -23.79 -2.07
C SER A 73 -11.62 -24.55 -3.32
N ASN A 74 -10.98 -25.67 -3.16
CA ASN A 74 -10.84 -26.80 -4.07
C ASN A 74 -9.59 -26.95 -4.96
N GLU A 75 -8.61 -26.10 -4.92
CA GLU A 75 -7.34 -26.46 -5.56
C GLU A 75 -6.24 -26.57 -4.51
N SER A 76 -5.43 -27.62 -4.59
CA SER A 76 -4.20 -27.73 -3.81
C SER A 76 -3.28 -26.58 -4.18
N TYR A 77 -3.45 -25.45 -3.47
CA TYR A 77 -2.58 -24.31 -3.65
C TYR A 77 -1.18 -24.70 -3.17
N GLU A 78 -0.25 -24.77 -4.09
CA GLU A 78 1.15 -25.02 -3.76
C GLU A 78 2.01 -24.01 -4.51
N ARG A 79 2.77 -23.26 -3.77
CA ARG A 79 3.72 -22.29 -4.32
C ARG A 79 4.99 -22.27 -3.49
N GLU A 80 6.10 -22.45 -4.13
CA GLU A 80 7.41 -22.31 -3.53
C GLU A 80 7.98 -20.92 -3.81
N LEU A 81 8.39 -20.22 -2.75
CA LEU A 81 9.04 -18.92 -2.81
C LEU A 81 10.54 -19.13 -2.61
N ILE A 82 11.32 -18.95 -3.68
CA ILE A 82 12.77 -19.16 -3.67
C ILE A 82 13.47 -17.82 -3.81
N GLY A 83 14.18 -17.42 -2.75
CA GLY A 83 14.93 -16.17 -2.68
C GLY A 83 16.39 -16.34 -3.12
N ASP A 84 16.62 -16.76 -4.34
CA ASP A 84 17.94 -17.00 -4.94
C ASP A 84 18.70 -15.70 -5.26
N THR A 85 17.99 -14.64 -5.59
CA THR A 85 18.55 -13.32 -5.88
C THR A 85 18.07 -12.27 -4.85
N SER A 86 18.75 -11.12 -4.75
CA SER A 86 18.28 -10.02 -3.89
C SER A 86 16.93 -9.48 -4.36
N LEU A 87 16.65 -9.54 -5.66
CA LEU A 87 15.36 -9.11 -6.21
C LEU A 87 14.23 -10.03 -5.76
N THR A 88 14.38 -11.35 -5.89
CA THR A 88 13.39 -12.34 -5.47
C THR A 88 13.20 -12.34 -3.96
N ARG A 89 14.28 -12.21 -3.18
CA ARG A 89 14.21 -12.08 -1.72
C ARG A 89 13.41 -10.85 -1.29
N ARG A 90 13.68 -9.70 -1.89
CA ARG A 90 12.94 -8.47 -1.61
C ARG A 90 11.46 -8.59 -2.00
N LEU A 91 11.17 -9.19 -3.15
CA LEU A 91 9.81 -9.41 -3.62
C LEU A 91 9.03 -10.29 -2.63
N TYR A 92 9.58 -11.46 -2.30
CA TYR A 92 8.89 -12.43 -1.45
C TYR A 92 8.83 -11.99 0.01
N ALA A 93 9.85 -11.29 0.53
CA ALA A 93 9.78 -10.67 1.85
C ALA A 93 8.57 -9.73 1.97
N ARG A 94 8.31 -8.90 0.97
CA ARG A 94 7.14 -8.02 0.91
C ARG A 94 5.82 -8.79 0.80
N GLN A 95 5.77 -9.85 -0.02
CA GLN A 95 4.59 -10.70 -0.13
C GLN A 95 4.28 -11.42 1.20
N LEU A 96 5.30 -11.84 1.93
CA LEU A 96 5.16 -12.48 3.22
C LEU A 96 4.73 -11.50 4.34
N CYS A 97 4.98 -10.21 4.18
CA CYS A 97 4.44 -9.18 5.06
C CYS A 97 2.96 -8.88 4.75
N GLY A 98 2.55 -8.89 3.48
CA GLY A 98 1.20 -8.54 3.02
C GLY A 98 0.39 -9.77 2.61
N LEU A 99 0.63 -10.26 1.39
CA LEU A 99 -0.16 -11.29 0.72
C LEU A 99 -0.33 -12.59 1.53
N TYR A 100 0.73 -13.06 2.18
CA TYR A 100 0.74 -14.30 2.96
C TYR A 100 0.74 -14.06 4.47
N ASN A 101 0.16 -12.94 4.92
CA ASN A 101 0.09 -12.58 6.32
C ASN A 101 -1.37 -12.48 6.79
N PRO A 102 -1.90 -13.47 7.54
CA PRO A 102 -3.27 -13.45 8.04
C PRO A 102 -3.57 -12.27 8.95
N TYR A 103 -2.63 -11.92 9.83
CA TYR A 103 -2.82 -10.81 10.77
C TYR A 103 -2.99 -9.45 10.07
N ARG A 104 -2.49 -9.33 8.83
CA ARG A 104 -2.70 -8.15 8.01
C ARG A 104 -4.15 -8.03 7.55
N TYR A 105 -4.74 -9.15 7.15
CA TYR A 105 -6.14 -9.17 6.72
C TYR A 105 -7.11 -9.01 7.89
N GLU A 106 -6.77 -9.50 9.08
CA GLU A 106 -7.54 -9.22 10.30
C GLU A 106 -7.55 -7.72 10.59
N ALA A 107 -6.37 -7.09 10.65
CA ALA A 107 -6.26 -5.65 10.86
C ALA A 107 -6.97 -4.83 9.76
N PHE A 108 -6.91 -5.28 8.52
CA PHE A 108 -7.66 -4.68 7.42
C PHE A 108 -9.18 -4.80 7.63
N ARG A 109 -9.67 -5.98 8.01
CA ARG A 109 -11.09 -6.23 8.33
C ARG A 109 -11.56 -5.30 9.45
N ASP A 110 -10.79 -5.18 10.52
CA ASP A 110 -11.12 -4.32 11.67
C ASP A 110 -11.19 -2.85 11.25
N LEU A 111 -10.26 -2.37 10.43
CA LEU A 111 -10.29 -1.02 9.89
C LEU A 111 -11.53 -0.77 9.02
N VAL A 112 -11.89 -1.73 8.16
CA VAL A 112 -13.09 -1.60 7.31
C VAL A 112 -14.35 -1.58 8.17
N ASN A 113 -14.43 -2.41 9.22
CA ASN A 113 -15.56 -2.45 10.15
C ASN A 113 -15.67 -1.22 11.06
N SER A 114 -14.57 -0.51 11.27
CA SER A 114 -14.54 0.64 12.18
C SER A 114 -15.25 1.88 11.65
N THR A 115 -15.68 1.91 10.39
CA THR A 115 -16.24 3.10 9.76
C THR A 115 -17.17 2.77 8.59
N GLU A 116 -18.22 3.56 8.46
CA GLU A 116 -19.12 3.56 7.31
C GLU A 116 -18.72 4.59 6.23
N ASP A 117 -17.61 5.29 6.39
CA ASP A 117 -17.12 6.24 5.39
C ASP A 117 -16.55 5.52 4.15
N ARG A 118 -16.42 6.28 3.05
CA ARG A 118 -15.65 5.83 1.89
C ARG A 118 -14.20 5.57 2.28
N LEU A 119 -13.69 4.41 1.88
CA LEU A 119 -12.31 4.03 2.09
C LEU A 119 -11.59 3.92 0.73
N ILE A 120 -10.38 4.41 0.68
CA ILE A 120 -9.43 4.12 -0.39
C ILE A 120 -8.41 3.13 0.15
N VAL A 121 -8.11 2.10 -0.63
CA VAL A 121 -7.13 1.06 -0.25
C VAL A 121 -6.06 0.96 -1.32
N PHE A 122 -4.82 1.30 -0.96
CA PHE A 122 -3.67 1.11 -1.85
C PHE A 122 -3.01 -0.24 -1.64
N TYR A 123 -2.62 -0.88 -2.76
CA TYR A 123 -2.01 -2.20 -2.78
C TYR A 123 -0.95 -2.33 -3.89
N ASN A 124 -0.07 -3.32 -3.78
CA ASN A 124 0.93 -3.63 -4.79
C ASN A 124 0.57 -4.86 -5.64
N PHE A 125 0.10 -5.94 -5.03
CA PHE A 125 -0.10 -7.23 -5.69
C PHE A 125 -1.59 -7.49 -5.96
N THR A 126 -1.92 -7.91 -7.17
CA THR A 126 -3.32 -8.18 -7.57
C THR A 126 -3.98 -9.21 -6.64
N GLU A 127 -3.24 -10.23 -6.21
CA GLU A 127 -3.75 -11.24 -5.27
C GLU A 127 -4.10 -10.64 -3.89
N GLU A 128 -3.41 -9.58 -3.41
CA GLU A 128 -3.80 -8.84 -2.20
C GLU A 128 -5.20 -8.24 -2.37
N MET A 129 -5.40 -7.58 -3.50
CA MET A 129 -6.69 -6.93 -3.81
C MET A 129 -7.82 -7.95 -3.89
N GLU A 130 -7.62 -9.07 -4.57
CA GLU A 130 -8.68 -10.09 -4.71
C GLU A 130 -9.10 -10.66 -3.35
N ARG A 131 -8.16 -10.88 -2.43
CA ARG A 131 -8.49 -11.32 -1.07
C ARG A 131 -9.20 -10.25 -0.25
N MET A 132 -8.69 -9.02 -0.26
CA MET A 132 -9.36 -7.90 0.42
C MET A 132 -10.77 -7.66 -0.13
N LYS A 133 -10.97 -7.79 -1.44
CA LYS A 133 -12.26 -7.65 -2.09
C LYS A 133 -13.28 -8.68 -1.57
N ARG A 134 -12.89 -9.95 -1.40
CA ARG A 134 -13.77 -10.99 -0.81
C ARG A 134 -14.19 -10.61 0.61
N ILE A 135 -13.26 -10.13 1.45
CA ILE A 135 -13.56 -9.66 2.80
C ILE A 135 -14.62 -8.53 2.76
N VAL A 136 -14.41 -7.53 1.92
CA VAL A 136 -15.30 -6.37 1.81
C VAL A 136 -16.69 -6.77 1.27
N GLN A 137 -16.73 -7.68 0.29
CA GLN A 137 -17.98 -8.22 -0.24
C GLN A 137 -18.79 -8.99 0.81
N GLY A 138 -18.09 -9.78 1.67
CA GLY A 138 -18.71 -10.43 2.83
C GLY A 138 -19.31 -9.46 3.86
N MET A 139 -18.89 -8.20 3.85
CA MET A 139 -19.45 -7.11 4.66
C MET A 139 -20.56 -6.33 3.95
N ASN A 140 -20.99 -6.76 2.77
CA ASN A 140 -21.98 -6.05 1.93
C ASN A 140 -21.62 -4.60 1.61
N ARG A 141 -20.32 -4.26 1.53
CA ARG A 141 -19.87 -2.92 1.14
C ARG A 141 -19.60 -2.86 -0.35
N PRO A 142 -20.08 -1.82 -1.05
CA PRO A 142 -19.84 -1.62 -2.48
C PRO A 142 -18.36 -1.44 -2.79
N VAL A 143 -17.88 -2.10 -3.86
CA VAL A 143 -16.48 -2.11 -4.26
C VAL A 143 -16.27 -1.39 -5.57
N SER A 144 -15.23 -0.57 -5.64
CA SER A 144 -14.64 0.00 -6.85
C SER A 144 -13.20 -0.45 -7.01
N ILE A 145 -12.72 -0.56 -8.25
CA ILE A 145 -11.35 -0.99 -8.56
C ILE A 145 -10.73 -0.05 -9.59
N LEU A 146 -9.53 0.41 -9.30
CA LEU A 146 -8.68 1.16 -10.21
C LEU A 146 -7.31 0.49 -10.31
N SER A 147 -7.09 -0.23 -11.40
CA SER A 147 -5.84 -0.92 -11.72
C SER A 147 -5.42 -0.62 -13.16
N GLY A 148 -4.30 -1.21 -13.61
CA GLY A 148 -3.89 -1.14 -15.01
C GLY A 148 -4.92 -1.75 -15.97
N GLU A 149 -5.69 -2.73 -15.50
CA GLU A 149 -6.65 -3.49 -16.30
C GLU A 149 -8.11 -3.03 -16.08
N VAL A 150 -8.46 -2.65 -14.84
CA VAL A 150 -9.83 -2.33 -14.44
C VAL A 150 -9.94 -0.87 -14.02
N LYS A 151 -10.92 -0.17 -14.58
CA LYS A 151 -11.26 1.23 -14.23
C LYS A 151 -12.75 1.32 -13.91
N ASP A 152 -13.13 0.81 -12.74
CA ASP A 152 -14.49 0.87 -12.23
C ASP A 152 -14.57 1.75 -10.98
N LEU A 153 -15.20 2.90 -11.11
CA LEU A 153 -15.43 3.84 -10.01
C LEU A 153 -16.93 4.01 -9.70
N GLY A 154 -17.77 3.10 -10.16
CA GLY A 154 -19.22 3.16 -9.93
C GLY A 154 -19.57 3.22 -8.46
N ALA A 155 -19.09 2.26 -7.65
CA ALA A 155 -19.35 2.25 -6.21
C ALA A 155 -18.80 3.51 -5.51
N TYR A 156 -17.61 3.96 -5.87
CA TYR A 156 -17.02 5.18 -5.33
C TYR A 156 -17.92 6.41 -5.58
N ASN A 157 -18.49 6.51 -6.75
CA ASN A 157 -19.27 7.68 -7.13
C ASN A 157 -20.65 7.71 -6.46
N PHE A 158 -21.30 6.56 -6.31
CA PHE A 158 -22.73 6.47 -5.92
C PHE A 158 -22.95 6.04 -4.48
N HIS A 159 -21.98 5.42 -3.79
CA HIS A 159 -22.15 4.93 -2.42
C HIS A 159 -21.20 5.62 -1.43
N SER A 160 -21.76 6.11 -0.32
CA SER A 160 -20.99 6.81 0.72
C SER A 160 -20.11 5.89 1.55
N ASN A 161 -20.39 4.59 1.57
CA ASN A 161 -19.66 3.57 2.31
C ASN A 161 -18.83 2.64 1.43
N SER A 162 -18.53 3.04 0.20
CA SER A 162 -17.75 2.23 -0.74
C SER A 162 -16.31 2.03 -0.30
N VAL A 163 -15.73 0.91 -0.70
CA VAL A 163 -14.28 0.63 -0.59
C VAL A 163 -13.69 0.61 -2.00
N THR A 164 -12.69 1.46 -2.25
CA THR A 164 -12.06 1.59 -3.56
C THR A 164 -10.63 1.09 -3.50
N PHE A 165 -10.34 0.02 -4.21
CA PHE A 165 -9.00 -0.54 -4.35
C PHE A 165 -8.23 0.16 -5.46
N ILE A 166 -7.04 0.66 -5.17
CA ILE A 166 -6.20 1.39 -6.12
C ILE A 166 -4.80 0.76 -6.15
N GLN A 167 -4.42 0.26 -7.31
CA GLN A 167 -3.04 -0.13 -7.57
C GLN A 167 -2.18 1.12 -7.76
N TYR A 168 -0.99 1.19 -7.13
CA TYR A 168 -0.18 2.41 -7.12
C TYR A 168 0.08 2.99 -8.51
N GLN A 169 0.46 2.16 -9.47
CA GLN A 169 0.76 2.59 -10.85
C GLN A 169 -0.46 3.15 -11.57
N ALA A 170 -1.64 2.56 -11.33
CA ALA A 170 -2.89 3.06 -11.89
C ALA A 170 -3.36 4.33 -11.17
N GLY A 171 -3.09 4.45 -9.88
CA GLY A 171 -3.35 5.67 -9.11
C GLY A 171 -2.59 6.88 -9.63
N ALA A 172 -1.45 6.71 -10.28
CA ALA A 172 -0.70 7.80 -10.91
C ALA A 172 -1.47 8.48 -12.06
N MET A 173 -2.45 7.81 -12.68
CA MET A 173 -3.23 8.29 -13.82
C MET A 173 -4.30 9.37 -13.50
N GLY A 174 -4.28 10.03 -12.34
CA GLY A 174 -5.01 11.30 -12.16
C GLY A 174 -6.43 11.23 -11.60
N GLY A 175 -6.78 10.27 -10.75
CA GLY A 175 -8.07 10.25 -10.05
C GLY A 175 -8.20 11.32 -8.95
N ASN A 176 -9.39 11.94 -8.84
CA ASN A 176 -9.76 12.80 -7.72
C ASN A 176 -10.65 12.04 -6.75
N PHE A 177 -10.16 11.82 -5.52
CA PHE A 177 -10.85 11.01 -4.53
C PHE A 177 -11.23 11.82 -3.26
N GLN A 178 -11.52 13.10 -3.40
CA GLN A 178 -11.90 14.02 -2.30
C GLN A 178 -13.20 13.66 -1.58
N LYS A 179 -14.06 12.83 -2.18
CA LYS A 179 -15.25 12.32 -1.48
C LYS A 179 -14.88 11.39 -0.32
N ALA A 180 -13.68 10.79 -0.35
CA ALA A 180 -13.08 10.05 0.76
C ALA A 180 -12.13 10.95 1.55
N ASN A 181 -11.96 10.64 2.83
CA ASN A 181 -10.96 11.27 3.70
C ASN A 181 -10.12 10.23 4.46
N LYS A 182 -10.23 8.96 4.10
CA LYS A 182 -9.51 7.85 4.72
C LYS A 182 -8.83 6.99 3.66
N ILE A 183 -7.54 6.72 3.87
CA ILE A 183 -6.74 5.80 3.06
C ILE A 183 -6.21 4.68 3.95
N ILE A 184 -6.27 3.44 3.47
CA ILE A 184 -5.58 2.30 4.04
C ILE A 184 -4.45 1.93 3.06
N TYR A 185 -3.23 1.90 3.54
CA TYR A 185 -2.09 1.34 2.84
C TYR A 185 -1.92 -0.10 3.28
N PHE A 186 -2.46 -1.02 2.48
CA PHE A 186 -2.36 -2.46 2.76
C PHE A 186 -0.92 -2.96 2.62
N SER A 187 -0.23 -2.51 1.61
CA SER A 187 1.21 -2.70 1.42
C SER A 187 1.84 -1.41 0.90
N LEU A 188 3.07 -1.09 1.32
CA LEU A 188 3.74 0.16 0.95
C LEU A 188 4.35 0.10 -0.46
N PRO A 189 4.36 1.22 -1.21
CA PRO A 189 5.11 1.31 -2.46
C PRO A 189 6.61 1.36 -2.16
N GLN A 190 7.45 1.10 -3.17
CA GLN A 190 8.90 1.27 -3.05
C GLN A 190 9.39 2.62 -3.55
N GLY A 191 8.59 3.30 -4.40
CA GLY A 191 8.91 4.61 -4.96
C GLY A 191 8.32 5.75 -4.16
N TRP A 192 9.16 6.73 -3.81
CA TRP A 192 8.72 7.91 -3.06
C TRP A 192 7.67 8.73 -3.83
N GLU A 193 7.79 8.83 -5.13
CA GLU A 193 6.84 9.56 -5.97
C GLU A 193 5.43 8.96 -5.87
N LEU A 194 5.30 7.62 -5.94
CA LEU A 194 4.03 6.93 -5.78
C LEU A 194 3.46 7.14 -4.38
N TRP A 195 4.33 7.14 -3.36
CA TRP A 195 3.96 7.41 -1.99
C TRP A 195 3.36 8.81 -1.82
N GLU A 196 4.04 9.84 -2.31
CA GLU A 196 3.57 11.22 -2.25
C GLU A 196 2.29 11.42 -3.06
N GLN A 197 2.23 10.91 -4.28
CA GLN A 197 1.05 11.02 -5.14
C GLN A 197 -0.18 10.34 -4.52
N SER A 198 -0.02 9.17 -3.89
CA SER A 198 -1.13 8.46 -3.25
C SER A 198 -1.77 9.28 -2.14
N GLN A 199 -0.98 9.99 -1.34
CA GLN A 199 -1.47 10.85 -0.27
C GLN A 199 -2.27 12.06 -0.80
N LYS A 200 -1.82 12.64 -1.92
CA LYS A 200 -2.47 13.78 -2.57
C LYS A 200 -3.81 13.42 -3.25
N ARG A 201 -4.22 12.15 -3.26
CA ARG A 201 -5.52 11.73 -3.84
C ARG A 201 -6.72 12.23 -3.04
N ILE A 202 -6.60 12.31 -1.74
CA ILE A 202 -7.65 12.80 -0.84
C ILE A 202 -7.31 14.17 -0.22
N HIS A 203 -6.01 14.44 0.03
CA HIS A 203 -5.53 15.67 0.64
C HIS A 203 -5.16 16.69 -0.43
N ARG A 204 -6.15 17.42 -0.89
CA ARG A 204 -6.03 18.41 -1.96
C ARG A 204 -7.12 19.46 -1.86
N MET A 205 -6.99 20.53 -2.63
CA MET A 205 -7.96 21.62 -2.68
C MET A 205 -9.40 21.10 -2.84
N GLY A 206 -10.29 21.55 -1.96
CA GLY A 206 -11.69 21.12 -1.88
C GLY A 206 -11.97 20.01 -0.86
N GLN A 207 -10.96 19.41 -0.24
CA GLN A 207 -11.15 18.56 0.92
C GLN A 207 -11.46 19.42 2.16
N LYS A 208 -12.54 19.08 2.87
CA LYS A 208 -13.00 19.82 4.06
C LYS A 208 -12.89 19.03 5.36
N ARG A 209 -12.59 17.73 5.27
CA ARG A 209 -12.53 16.82 6.41
C ARG A 209 -11.07 16.47 6.73
N PRO A 210 -10.69 16.31 8.01
CA PRO A 210 -9.39 15.73 8.37
C PRO A 210 -9.13 14.44 7.63
N CYS A 211 -7.91 14.28 7.10
CA CYS A 211 -7.50 13.12 6.33
C CYS A 211 -6.77 12.11 7.22
N PHE A 212 -7.16 10.85 7.15
CA PHE A 212 -6.57 9.75 7.91
C PHE A 212 -5.92 8.74 6.98
N TYR A 213 -4.70 8.36 7.31
CA TYR A 213 -3.88 7.42 6.55
C TYR A 213 -3.45 6.29 7.47
N TYR A 214 -4.02 5.11 7.27
CA TYR A 214 -3.73 3.92 8.06
C TYR A 214 -2.68 3.08 7.32
N LEU A 215 -1.50 2.95 7.93
CA LEU A 215 -0.39 2.18 7.38
C LEU A 215 -0.33 0.84 8.08
N LEU A 216 -0.64 -0.25 7.38
CA LEU A 216 -0.46 -1.60 7.91
C LEU A 216 1.02 -1.96 7.80
N ILE A 217 1.68 -2.16 8.92
CA ILE A 217 3.14 -2.37 9.01
C ILE A 217 3.45 -3.58 9.87
N CYS A 218 4.36 -4.44 9.41
CA CYS A 218 5.00 -5.48 10.21
C CYS A 218 6.31 -4.93 10.80
N PRO A 219 6.37 -4.60 12.10
CA PRO A 219 7.60 -4.15 12.72
C PRO A 219 8.72 -5.21 12.66
N GLY A 220 9.96 -4.76 12.56
CA GLY A 220 11.14 -5.62 12.45
C GLY A 220 11.31 -6.30 11.10
N THR A 221 10.50 -5.97 10.10
CA THR A 221 10.59 -6.53 8.75
C THR A 221 11.05 -5.50 7.72
N VAL A 222 11.21 -5.94 6.47
CA VAL A 222 11.53 -5.06 5.34
C VAL A 222 10.59 -3.86 5.18
N GLU A 223 9.38 -3.92 5.71
CA GLU A 223 8.41 -2.81 5.61
C GLU A 223 8.78 -1.60 6.46
N GLU A 224 9.37 -1.84 7.63
CA GLU A 224 9.84 -0.74 8.49
C GLU A 224 10.98 0.03 7.82
N ASP A 225 11.87 -0.69 7.14
CA ASP A 225 12.95 -0.09 6.36
C ASP A 225 12.43 0.66 5.12
N ILE A 226 11.43 0.09 4.42
CA ILE A 226 10.73 0.77 3.32
C ILE A 226 10.10 2.07 3.83
N LEU A 227 9.35 2.04 4.94
CA LEU A 227 8.70 3.22 5.48
C LEU A 227 9.71 4.31 5.87
N THR A 228 10.80 3.92 6.52
CA THR A 228 11.90 4.82 6.87
C THR A 228 12.48 5.50 5.63
N THR A 229 12.70 4.73 4.58
CA THR A 229 13.25 5.23 3.31
C THR A 229 12.28 6.21 2.63
N LEU A 230 11.00 5.89 2.60
CA LEU A 230 9.96 6.77 2.02
C LEU A 230 9.85 8.09 2.81
N ASN A 231 9.98 8.05 4.14
CA ASN A 231 9.99 9.24 4.99
C ASN A 231 11.21 10.14 4.73
N MET A 232 12.33 9.55 4.27
CA MET A 232 13.50 10.29 3.80
C MET A 232 13.35 10.83 2.36
N ARG A 233 12.20 10.67 1.74
CA ARG A 233 11.92 11.04 0.34
C ARG A 233 12.83 10.33 -0.67
N LYS A 234 13.08 9.05 -0.45
CA LYS A 234 13.93 8.19 -1.28
C LYS A 234 13.15 6.98 -1.77
N ASP A 235 13.60 6.43 -2.90
CA ASP A 235 13.10 5.16 -3.40
C ASP A 235 13.80 4.01 -2.70
N TYR A 236 13.01 3.02 -2.26
CA TYR A 236 13.54 1.78 -1.70
C TYR A 236 14.03 0.87 -2.83
N ASN A 237 15.32 0.68 -2.89
CA ASN A 237 16.00 -0.02 -3.98
C ASN A 237 16.77 -1.27 -3.48
N ASP A 238 17.43 -1.94 -4.40
CA ASP A 238 18.19 -3.16 -4.11
C ASP A 238 19.40 -2.92 -3.20
N GLU A 239 20.05 -1.76 -3.30
CA GLU A 239 21.17 -1.40 -2.43
C GLU A 239 20.72 -1.26 -0.96
N LEU A 240 19.59 -0.59 -0.72
CA LEU A 240 19.02 -0.43 0.62
C LEU A 240 18.57 -1.77 1.18
N PHE A 241 17.96 -2.62 0.35
CA PHE A 241 17.56 -3.95 0.77
C PHE A 241 18.77 -4.81 1.20
N ARG A 242 19.88 -4.78 0.46
CA ARG A 242 21.11 -5.51 0.85
C ARG A 242 21.70 -5.01 2.16
N ARG A 243 21.64 -3.71 2.44
CA ARG A 243 22.06 -3.16 3.74
C ARG A 243 21.19 -3.68 4.87
N TYR A 244 19.86 -3.73 4.66
CA TYR A 244 18.93 -4.31 5.62
C TYR A 244 19.22 -5.79 5.87
N GLU A 245 19.44 -6.59 4.81
CA GLU A 245 19.83 -8.00 4.94
C GLU A 245 21.06 -8.19 5.81
N THR A 246 22.12 -7.40 5.56
CA THR A 246 23.38 -7.51 6.30
C THR A 246 23.23 -7.13 7.78
N ALA A 247 22.33 -6.20 8.09
CA ALA A 247 22.08 -5.77 9.46
C ALA A 247 21.17 -6.72 10.26
N THR A 248 20.41 -7.59 9.57
CA THR A 248 19.41 -8.48 10.19
C THR A 248 19.90 -9.92 10.33
N LEU A 249 21.04 -10.28 9.71
CA LEU A 249 21.73 -11.58 9.87
C LEU A 249 22.70 -11.53 11.03
#